data_d768af77c96fc819edba29bc4cee60bb
#
_entry.id   d768af77c96fc819edba29bc4cee60bb
#
_cell.length_a   1.000
_cell.length_b   1.000
_cell.length_c   1.000
_cell.angle_alpha   90.00
_cell.angle_beta   90.00
_cell.angle_gamma   90.00
#
_symmetry.space_group_name_H-M   'P 1'
#
loop_
_entity.id
_entity.type
_entity.pdbx_description
1 polymer ?
#
loop_
_entity_poly.entity_id
_entity_poly.type
_entity_poly.pdbx_seq_one_letter_code
_entity_poly.pdbx_strand_id
1 'polypeptide(L)'
;MVYVNCHNNAFMENLFTDFDINRIVYQIGVHTGQKITPGKTLLVLDEIQEIHNGIASLKYFCEDLRMLHVAVAGSLLGISLKEDESFPVGKVNTIRMFPMTFSEFLLASGREALAEAIANLDYGTMRLLDNECTERLRQYFFTGGMPEAVAKWVQTLDPKAVRKVHNEILEAYYLDFSKHTKTMVRHIRMVWDSIPAQLAKENKKFFFGLVKKGARAAQFEEALQWLLDAGLLIRVNRCNVPRQPLKFYADSSAFKIYLLDCGLLATLCETEPVDILLGSKAFVEFKGAFAENFVLQQLTAKMSHSVYYYSKDNSTQEVDFLVQTSERVVPVEVKAEENVKSKSLSTFINEEFKELNLKGLRFSMKPYIDQGWMENVPLYAAEAYFG
;
A
#
# COMPACT_ATOMS: atom_id res chain seq x y z
N MET A 1 -22.54 16.73 -6.85
CA MET A 1 -21.77 15.60 -7.41
C MET A 1 -22.76 14.70 -8.14
N VAL A 2 -22.43 14.24 -9.33
CA VAL A 2 -23.17 13.21 -10.08
C VAL A 2 -22.30 11.97 -10.16
N TYR A 3 -22.77 10.86 -9.63
CA TYR A 3 -22.05 9.58 -9.61
C TYR A 3 -22.79 8.56 -10.48
N VAL A 4 -22.05 7.87 -11.33
CA VAL A 4 -22.57 6.80 -12.20
C VAL A 4 -21.62 5.62 -12.15
N ASN A 5 -22.14 4.45 -11.79
CA ASN A 5 -21.41 3.19 -11.94
C ASN A 5 -21.62 2.66 -13.37
N CYS A 6 -20.51 2.40 -14.05
CA CYS A 6 -20.48 1.92 -15.43
C CYS A 6 -20.59 0.39 -15.55
N HIS A 7 -20.38 -0.35 -14.47
CA HIS A 7 -20.41 -1.81 -14.48
C HIS A 7 -21.83 -2.34 -14.75
N ASN A 8 -21.98 -3.25 -15.72
CA ASN A 8 -23.26 -3.81 -16.16
C ASN A 8 -24.36 -2.76 -16.43
N ASN A 9 -23.99 -1.62 -16.97
CA ASN A 9 -24.89 -0.50 -17.23
C ASN A 9 -25.12 -0.33 -18.73
N ALA A 10 -26.17 -0.97 -19.26
CA ALA A 10 -26.50 -0.95 -20.68
C ALA A 10 -26.72 0.47 -21.23
N PHE A 11 -27.17 1.43 -20.41
CA PHE A 11 -27.27 2.82 -20.82
C PHE A 11 -25.89 3.41 -21.09
N MET A 12 -24.94 3.18 -20.18
CA MET A 12 -23.58 3.68 -20.30
C MET A 12 -22.82 3.01 -21.46
N GLU A 13 -23.02 1.72 -21.69
CA GLU A 13 -22.40 1.00 -22.82
C GLU A 13 -22.79 1.62 -24.18
N ASN A 14 -24.06 2.03 -24.32
CA ASN A 14 -24.57 2.66 -25.55
C ASN A 14 -24.28 4.16 -25.65
N LEU A 15 -23.84 4.79 -24.57
CA LEU A 15 -23.59 6.21 -24.49
C LEU A 15 -22.31 6.65 -25.19
N PHE A 16 -21.23 5.83 -25.06
CA PHE A 16 -19.88 6.13 -25.55
C PHE A 16 -19.62 5.57 -26.95
N THR A 17 -20.65 5.53 -27.80
CA THR A 17 -20.52 5.08 -29.20
C THR A 17 -19.75 6.06 -30.09
N ASP A 18 -19.73 7.33 -29.68
CA ASP A 18 -18.93 8.41 -30.25
C ASP A 18 -18.29 9.25 -29.14
N PHE A 19 -17.55 10.29 -29.51
CA PHE A 19 -16.88 11.19 -28.60
C PHE A 19 -17.57 12.58 -28.47
N ASP A 20 -18.88 12.70 -28.75
CA ASP A 20 -19.61 13.92 -28.48
C ASP A 20 -19.92 14.09 -26.99
N ILE A 21 -18.97 14.74 -26.32
CA ILE A 21 -18.99 14.92 -24.87
C ILE A 21 -20.18 15.76 -24.40
N ASN A 22 -20.62 16.73 -25.20
CA ASN A 22 -21.78 17.53 -24.83
C ASN A 22 -23.06 16.68 -24.80
N ARG A 23 -23.25 15.80 -25.80
CA ARG A 23 -24.34 14.84 -25.84
C ARG A 23 -24.24 13.84 -24.67
N ILE A 24 -23.04 13.28 -24.42
CA ILE A 24 -22.80 12.32 -23.35
C ILE A 24 -23.21 12.94 -22.00
N VAL A 25 -22.67 14.12 -21.66
CA VAL A 25 -22.94 14.80 -20.38
C VAL A 25 -24.46 15.16 -20.25
N TYR A 26 -25.08 15.62 -21.32
CA TYR A 26 -26.53 15.91 -21.32
C TYR A 26 -27.34 14.64 -21.01
N GLN A 27 -27.03 13.53 -21.68
CA GLN A 27 -27.76 12.28 -21.51
C GLN A 27 -27.52 11.65 -20.14
N ILE A 28 -26.32 11.76 -19.57
CA ILE A 28 -26.05 11.38 -18.16
C ILE A 28 -26.94 12.22 -17.23
N GLY A 29 -27.02 13.51 -17.46
CA GLY A 29 -27.86 14.40 -16.67
C GLY A 29 -29.34 13.99 -16.70
N VAL A 30 -29.87 13.66 -17.89
CA VAL A 30 -31.26 13.15 -18.06
C VAL A 30 -31.43 11.81 -17.34
N HIS A 31 -30.50 10.87 -17.52
CA HIS A 31 -30.55 9.52 -16.91
C HIS A 31 -30.55 9.57 -15.40
N THR A 32 -29.72 10.42 -14.83
CA THR A 32 -29.57 10.57 -13.37
C THR A 32 -30.60 11.51 -12.74
N GLY A 33 -31.39 12.23 -13.56
CA GLY A 33 -32.29 13.28 -13.08
C GLY A 33 -31.55 14.49 -12.46
N GLN A 34 -30.25 14.66 -12.73
CA GLN A 34 -29.42 15.70 -12.13
C GLN A 34 -28.82 16.62 -13.19
N LYS A 35 -28.89 17.94 -12.95
CA LYS A 35 -28.27 18.92 -13.84
C LYS A 35 -26.74 18.93 -13.65
N ILE A 36 -26.02 18.63 -14.72
CA ILE A 36 -24.57 18.74 -14.77
C ILE A 36 -24.19 20.13 -15.29
N THR A 37 -23.49 20.91 -14.45
CA THR A 37 -23.10 22.29 -14.78
C THR A 37 -21.59 22.40 -14.71
N PRO A 38 -20.90 22.69 -15.84
CA PRO A 38 -19.45 22.93 -15.82
C PRO A 38 -19.05 23.98 -14.78
N GLY A 39 -17.93 23.76 -14.10
CA GLY A 39 -17.43 24.61 -13.01
C GLY A 39 -18.13 24.45 -11.65
N LYS A 40 -19.26 23.72 -11.59
CA LYS A 40 -20.04 23.50 -10.34
C LYS A 40 -20.28 22.04 -10.00
N THR A 41 -20.28 21.16 -10.99
CA THR A 41 -20.58 19.74 -10.81
C THR A 41 -19.32 18.91 -10.96
N LEU A 42 -19.06 18.00 -10.02
CA LEU A 42 -18.14 16.91 -10.19
C LEU A 42 -18.91 15.72 -10.76
N LEU A 43 -18.53 15.26 -11.95
CA LEU A 43 -18.99 14.02 -12.56
C LEU A 43 -18.04 12.88 -12.16
N VAL A 44 -18.57 11.84 -11.56
CA VAL A 44 -17.80 10.63 -11.19
C VAL A 44 -18.29 9.45 -12.02
N LEU A 45 -17.40 8.86 -12.80
CA LEU A 45 -17.67 7.65 -13.59
C LEU A 45 -16.85 6.51 -13.00
N ASP A 46 -17.53 5.59 -12.33
CA ASP A 46 -16.91 4.45 -11.67
C ASP A 46 -16.92 3.23 -12.60
N GLU A 47 -15.85 2.40 -12.52
CA GLU A 47 -15.63 1.26 -13.41
C GLU A 47 -15.64 1.63 -14.90
N ILE A 48 -15.05 2.78 -15.26
CA ILE A 48 -15.05 3.33 -16.61
C ILE A 48 -14.40 2.39 -17.65
N GLN A 49 -13.49 1.51 -17.24
CA GLN A 49 -12.83 0.54 -18.12
C GLN A 49 -13.77 -0.55 -18.64
N GLU A 50 -14.94 -0.72 -18.04
CA GLU A 50 -15.97 -1.64 -18.53
C GLU A 50 -16.64 -1.12 -19.82
N ILE A 51 -16.61 0.20 -20.02
CA ILE A 51 -17.25 0.86 -21.15
C ILE A 51 -16.28 0.94 -22.33
N HIS A 52 -16.71 0.44 -23.49
CA HIS A 52 -15.96 0.63 -24.73
C HIS A 52 -15.82 2.12 -25.04
N ASN A 53 -14.63 2.57 -25.40
CA ASN A 53 -14.24 3.99 -25.55
C ASN A 53 -14.32 4.85 -24.25
N GLY A 54 -14.66 4.29 -23.10
CA GLY A 54 -14.79 5.04 -21.86
C GLY A 54 -13.50 5.77 -21.49
N ILE A 55 -12.40 5.07 -21.42
CA ILE A 55 -11.08 5.65 -21.11
C ILE A 55 -10.62 6.60 -22.21
N ALA A 56 -10.78 6.23 -23.49
CA ALA A 56 -10.40 7.06 -24.63
C ALA A 56 -11.17 8.39 -24.68
N SER A 57 -12.43 8.41 -24.20
CA SER A 57 -13.25 9.60 -24.14
C SER A 57 -12.73 10.69 -23.20
N LEU A 58 -11.91 10.34 -22.21
CA LEU A 58 -11.33 11.28 -21.24
C LEU A 58 -10.51 12.38 -21.90
N LYS A 59 -9.89 12.07 -23.04
CA LYS A 59 -9.21 13.07 -23.87
C LYS A 59 -10.16 14.20 -24.26
N TYR A 60 -11.33 13.84 -24.75
CA TYR A 60 -12.32 14.80 -25.24
C TYR A 60 -13.04 15.53 -24.11
N PHE A 61 -13.26 14.92 -22.95
CA PHE A 61 -13.68 15.66 -21.75
C PHE A 61 -12.69 16.79 -21.42
N CYS A 62 -11.38 16.54 -21.49
CA CYS A 62 -10.35 17.54 -21.25
C CYS A 62 -10.30 18.63 -22.34
N GLU A 63 -10.55 18.31 -23.61
CA GLU A 63 -10.44 19.23 -24.75
C GLU A 63 -11.72 20.05 -24.94
N ASP A 64 -12.90 19.43 -24.90
CA ASP A 64 -14.18 20.05 -25.29
C ASP A 64 -14.96 20.63 -24.11
N LEU A 65 -14.78 20.08 -22.89
CA LEU A 65 -15.49 20.53 -21.67
C LEU A 65 -14.53 20.78 -20.50
N ARG A 66 -13.48 21.52 -20.73
CA ARG A 66 -12.39 21.76 -19.75
C ARG A 66 -12.86 22.28 -18.38
N MET A 67 -13.99 22.96 -18.33
CA MET A 67 -14.58 23.48 -17.08
C MET A 67 -15.38 22.44 -16.30
N LEU A 68 -15.64 21.26 -16.87
CA LEU A 68 -16.29 20.18 -16.15
C LEU A 68 -15.26 19.38 -15.35
N HIS A 69 -15.48 19.29 -14.05
CA HIS A 69 -14.68 18.44 -13.19
C HIS A 69 -15.11 16.98 -13.36
N VAL A 70 -14.23 16.14 -13.88
CA VAL A 70 -14.47 14.71 -14.09
C VAL A 70 -13.48 13.91 -13.29
N ALA A 71 -13.96 12.97 -12.49
CA ALA A 71 -13.17 11.95 -11.84
C ALA A 71 -13.63 10.58 -12.35
N VAL A 72 -12.68 9.72 -12.65
CA VAL A 72 -12.98 8.35 -13.06
C VAL A 72 -12.28 7.39 -12.10
N ALA A 73 -12.93 6.31 -11.79
CA ALA A 73 -12.39 5.25 -10.99
C ALA A 73 -12.53 3.91 -11.73
N GLY A 74 -11.66 2.98 -11.38
CA GLY A 74 -11.74 1.62 -11.87
C GLY A 74 -10.65 0.76 -11.26
N SER A 75 -10.98 -0.47 -10.96
CA SER A 75 -10.01 -1.47 -10.57
C SER A 75 -9.10 -1.77 -11.76
N LEU A 76 -7.79 -1.78 -11.53
CA LEU A 76 -6.82 -2.18 -12.57
C LEU A 76 -6.77 -1.27 -13.82
N LEU A 77 -7.08 0.02 -13.70
CA LEU A 77 -7.04 0.98 -14.82
C LEU A 77 -5.73 0.91 -15.63
N GLY A 78 -4.60 0.59 -14.99
CA GLY A 78 -3.31 0.43 -15.67
C GLY A 78 -3.12 -0.89 -16.42
N ILE A 79 -3.93 -1.92 -16.13
CA ILE A 79 -3.80 -3.27 -16.70
C ILE A 79 -4.95 -3.58 -17.68
N SER A 80 -6.10 -2.93 -17.49
CA SER A 80 -7.36 -3.25 -18.19
C SER A 80 -7.54 -2.53 -19.53
N LEU A 81 -6.51 -1.90 -20.08
CA LEU A 81 -6.58 -1.35 -21.44
C LEU A 81 -6.78 -2.51 -22.42
N LYS A 82 -7.93 -2.50 -23.13
CA LYS A 82 -8.17 -3.41 -24.24
C LYS A 82 -7.14 -3.13 -25.34
N GLU A 83 -6.74 -4.14 -26.10
CA GLU A 83 -5.68 -4.05 -27.12
C GLU A 83 -5.85 -2.88 -28.10
N ASP A 84 -7.10 -2.41 -28.30
CA ASP A 84 -7.43 -1.33 -29.23
C ASP A 84 -7.66 0.03 -28.57
N GLU A 85 -7.55 0.16 -27.24
CA GLU A 85 -7.79 1.42 -26.52
C GLU A 85 -6.50 2.14 -26.13
N SER A 86 -6.38 3.42 -26.49
CA SER A 86 -5.22 4.24 -26.10
C SER A 86 -5.52 5.04 -24.83
N PHE A 87 -4.60 5.01 -23.88
CA PHE A 87 -4.67 5.87 -22.69
C PHE A 87 -4.42 7.34 -23.08
N PRO A 88 -5.24 8.29 -22.61
CA PRO A 88 -5.15 9.73 -22.99
C PRO A 88 -3.97 10.43 -22.28
N VAL A 89 -2.74 10.11 -22.70
CA VAL A 89 -1.50 10.67 -22.12
C VAL A 89 -1.51 12.20 -22.18
N GLY A 90 -1.18 12.85 -21.04
CA GLY A 90 -1.13 14.30 -20.91
C GLY A 90 -2.47 15.01 -20.83
N LYS A 91 -3.60 14.27 -20.81
CA LYS A 91 -4.96 14.82 -20.70
C LYS A 91 -5.66 14.45 -19.39
N VAL A 92 -5.07 13.53 -18.64
CA VAL A 92 -5.56 13.06 -17.33
C VAL A 92 -4.45 13.10 -16.29
N ASN A 93 -4.83 13.35 -15.05
CA ASN A 93 -3.96 13.22 -13.89
C ASN A 93 -4.33 11.92 -13.17
N THR A 94 -3.36 11.04 -13.01
CA THR A 94 -3.56 9.79 -12.28
C THR A 94 -3.34 9.99 -10.79
N ILE A 95 -4.31 9.60 -9.98
CA ILE A 95 -4.22 9.56 -8.51
C ILE A 95 -4.23 8.10 -8.10
N ARG A 96 -3.18 7.67 -7.41
CA ARG A 96 -3.13 6.32 -6.86
C ARG A 96 -3.77 6.31 -5.48
N MET A 97 -4.77 5.46 -5.29
CA MET A 97 -5.39 5.24 -3.99
C MET A 97 -4.65 4.13 -3.24
N PHE A 98 -4.39 4.39 -1.98
CA PHE A 98 -3.78 3.42 -1.06
C PHE A 98 -4.78 3.06 0.04
N PRO A 99 -4.60 1.96 0.77
CA PRO A 99 -5.31 1.76 2.03
C PRO A 99 -5.09 2.97 2.96
N MET A 100 -6.07 3.28 3.78
CA MET A 100 -5.99 4.38 4.75
C MET A 100 -4.72 4.25 5.59
N THR A 101 -4.02 5.35 5.78
CA THR A 101 -2.85 5.42 6.66
C THR A 101 -3.26 5.34 8.13
N PHE A 102 -2.27 5.23 9.02
CA PHE A 102 -2.56 5.22 10.46
C PHE A 102 -3.17 6.55 10.94
N SER A 103 -2.73 7.69 10.39
CA SER A 103 -3.34 8.99 10.69
C SER A 103 -4.80 9.05 10.22
N GLU A 104 -5.10 8.56 9.03
CA GLU A 104 -6.48 8.51 8.51
C GLU A 104 -7.37 7.56 9.35
N PHE A 105 -6.82 6.44 9.83
CA PHE A 105 -7.50 5.55 10.77
C PHE A 105 -7.81 6.25 12.11
N LEU A 106 -6.88 7.03 12.65
CA LEU A 106 -7.11 7.80 13.87
C LEU A 106 -8.21 8.85 13.67
N LEU A 107 -8.18 9.58 12.54
CA LEU A 107 -9.23 10.54 12.17
C LEU A 107 -10.60 9.86 12.06
N ALA A 108 -10.68 8.74 11.35
CA ALA A 108 -11.90 7.95 11.23
C ALA A 108 -12.42 7.42 12.58
N SER A 109 -11.51 7.21 13.53
CA SER A 109 -11.80 6.75 14.90
C SER A 109 -12.12 7.90 15.88
N GLY A 110 -12.26 9.14 15.41
CA GLY A 110 -12.55 10.32 16.25
C GLY A 110 -11.39 10.69 17.17
N ARG A 111 -10.14 10.51 16.68
CA ARG A 111 -8.91 10.81 17.45
C ARG A 111 -8.08 11.91 16.75
N GLU A 112 -8.73 12.99 16.33
CA GLU A 112 -8.12 14.07 15.56
C GLU A 112 -6.94 14.70 16.31
N ALA A 113 -7.08 15.00 17.59
CA ALA A 113 -5.99 15.62 18.40
C ALA A 113 -4.78 14.68 18.52
N LEU A 114 -4.99 13.36 18.63
CA LEU A 114 -3.91 12.39 18.66
C LEU A 114 -3.22 12.28 17.29
N ALA A 115 -4.00 12.27 16.21
CA ALA A 115 -3.46 12.28 14.84
C ALA A 115 -2.62 13.54 14.59
N GLU A 116 -3.07 14.70 15.04
CA GLU A 116 -2.35 15.97 14.93
C GLU A 116 -1.04 15.96 15.74
N ALA A 117 -1.07 15.47 17.00
CA ALA A 117 0.14 15.34 17.83
C ALA A 117 1.19 14.43 17.17
N ILE A 118 0.75 13.31 16.56
CA ILE A 118 1.64 12.40 15.83
C ILE A 118 2.15 13.06 14.54
N ALA A 119 1.30 13.72 13.77
CA ALA A 119 1.67 14.38 12.52
C ALA A 119 2.70 15.50 12.75
N ASN A 120 2.62 16.19 13.88
CA ASN A 120 3.57 17.24 14.28
C ASN A 120 4.81 16.69 15.00
N LEU A 121 4.95 15.35 15.15
CA LEU A 121 6.02 14.70 15.89
C LEU A 121 6.18 15.28 17.32
N ASP A 122 5.07 15.60 17.99
CA ASP A 122 5.09 16.05 19.38
C ASP A 122 5.44 14.87 20.30
N TYR A 123 6.74 14.59 20.38
CA TYR A 123 7.27 13.48 21.18
C TYR A 123 6.95 13.61 22.69
N GLY A 124 6.71 14.83 23.18
CA GLY A 124 6.28 15.07 24.56
C GLY A 124 4.89 14.50 24.82
N THR A 125 3.92 14.90 24.02
CA THR A 125 2.53 14.41 24.08
C THR A 125 2.46 12.91 23.75
N MET A 126 3.19 12.45 22.70
CA MET A 126 3.25 11.05 22.33
C MET A 126 3.76 10.16 23.47
N ARG A 127 4.75 10.62 24.24
CA ARG A 127 5.28 9.89 25.40
C ARG A 127 4.25 9.76 26.53
N LEU A 128 3.48 10.80 26.77
CA LEU A 128 2.40 10.78 27.78
C LEU A 128 1.26 9.84 27.38
N LEU A 129 0.98 9.72 26.08
CA LEU A 129 -0.11 8.94 25.52
C LEU A 129 0.37 7.62 24.88
N ASP A 130 1.58 7.15 25.20
CA ASP A 130 2.22 5.99 24.56
C ASP A 130 1.37 4.72 24.61
N ASN A 131 0.70 4.48 25.74
CA ASN A 131 -0.22 3.34 25.89
C ASN A 131 -1.40 3.44 24.91
N GLU A 132 -2.00 4.63 24.76
CA GLU A 132 -3.11 4.85 23.83
C GLU A 132 -2.61 4.69 22.38
N CYS A 133 -1.49 5.31 22.03
CA CYS A 133 -0.89 5.18 20.70
C CYS A 133 -0.61 3.70 20.34
N THR A 134 -0.06 2.95 21.29
CA THR A 134 0.23 1.52 21.13
C THR A 134 -1.05 0.70 20.96
N GLU A 135 -2.09 0.97 21.73
CA GLU A 135 -3.39 0.31 21.60
C GLU A 135 -4.00 0.57 20.22
N ARG A 136 -4.01 1.85 19.78
CA ARG A 136 -4.50 2.21 18.44
C ARG A 136 -3.69 1.57 17.31
N LEU A 137 -2.37 1.47 17.47
CA LEU A 137 -1.53 0.78 16.51
C LEU A 137 -1.87 -0.73 16.41
N ARG A 138 -2.15 -1.40 17.54
CA ARG A 138 -2.60 -2.80 17.53
C ARG A 138 -3.96 -2.96 16.85
N GLN A 139 -4.88 -2.02 17.10
CA GLN A 139 -6.17 -1.98 16.41
C GLN A 139 -5.97 -1.84 14.90
N TYR A 140 -5.07 -0.96 14.47
CA TYR A 140 -4.73 -0.80 13.06
C TYR A 140 -4.04 -2.05 12.46
N PHE A 141 -3.13 -2.71 13.17
CA PHE A 141 -2.54 -3.97 12.71
C PHE A 141 -3.59 -5.04 12.43
N PHE A 142 -4.65 -5.04 13.21
CA PHE A 142 -5.77 -5.96 13.02
C PHE A 142 -6.73 -5.50 11.91
N THR A 143 -7.14 -4.23 11.95
CA THR A 143 -8.16 -3.67 11.05
C THR A 143 -7.59 -3.34 9.67
N GLY A 144 -6.33 -2.93 9.61
CA GLY A 144 -5.72 -2.39 8.40
C GLY A 144 -6.26 -1.03 8.01
N GLY A 145 -5.98 -0.64 6.78
CA GLY A 145 -6.42 0.60 6.16
C GLY A 145 -7.51 0.41 5.09
N MET A 146 -8.08 -0.78 4.92
CA MET A 146 -9.19 -0.95 3.97
C MET A 146 -10.43 -0.18 4.47
N PRO A 147 -10.97 0.81 3.70
CA PRO A 147 -11.97 1.73 4.20
C PRO A 147 -13.21 1.06 4.79
N GLU A 148 -13.70 -0.01 4.19
CA GLU A 148 -14.84 -0.76 4.70
C GLU A 148 -14.54 -1.45 6.02
N ALA A 149 -13.34 -2.02 6.18
CA ALA A 149 -12.90 -2.64 7.42
C ALA A 149 -12.77 -1.60 8.55
N VAL A 150 -12.19 -0.42 8.23
CA VAL A 150 -12.08 0.70 9.18
C VAL A 150 -13.46 1.20 9.59
N ALA A 151 -14.37 1.43 8.63
CA ALA A 151 -15.74 1.83 8.92
C ALA A 151 -16.46 0.81 9.81
N LYS A 152 -16.29 -0.48 9.53
CA LYS A 152 -16.87 -1.55 10.34
C LYS A 152 -16.32 -1.57 11.76
N TRP A 153 -14.99 -1.40 11.92
CA TRP A 153 -14.35 -1.32 13.23
C TRP A 153 -14.89 -0.14 14.05
N VAL A 154 -14.93 1.07 13.45
CA VAL A 154 -15.43 2.28 14.11
C VAL A 154 -16.88 2.15 14.55
N GLN A 155 -17.72 1.51 13.74
CA GLN A 155 -19.14 1.34 14.03
C GLN A 155 -19.43 0.30 15.12
N THR A 156 -18.66 -0.79 15.17
CA THR A 156 -19.05 -1.98 15.95
C THR A 156 -18.07 -2.36 17.03
N LEU A 157 -16.78 -2.03 16.88
CA LEU A 157 -15.66 -2.54 17.69
C LEU A 157 -15.68 -4.08 17.79
N ASP A 158 -16.28 -4.75 16.79
CA ASP A 158 -16.40 -6.22 16.75
C ASP A 158 -15.35 -6.81 15.79
N PRO A 159 -14.33 -7.54 16.32
CA PRO A 159 -13.33 -8.18 15.50
C PRO A 159 -13.91 -9.20 14.50
N LYS A 160 -15.01 -9.88 14.84
CA LYS A 160 -15.64 -10.85 13.92
C LYS A 160 -16.25 -10.15 12.72
N ALA A 161 -16.88 -8.98 12.93
CA ALA A 161 -17.45 -8.20 11.84
C ALA A 161 -16.37 -7.68 10.88
N VAL A 162 -15.23 -7.21 11.40
CA VAL A 162 -14.07 -6.79 10.59
C VAL A 162 -13.47 -7.96 9.82
N ARG A 163 -13.27 -9.11 10.47
CA ARG A 163 -12.75 -10.32 9.80
C ARG A 163 -13.65 -10.77 8.65
N LYS A 164 -14.97 -10.64 8.81
CA LYS A 164 -15.91 -10.92 7.74
C LYS A 164 -15.67 -10.02 6.53
N VAL A 165 -15.50 -8.71 6.74
CA VAL A 165 -15.18 -7.76 5.66
C VAL A 165 -13.86 -8.13 4.97
N HIS A 166 -12.81 -8.46 5.73
CA HIS A 166 -11.54 -8.88 5.15
C HIS A 166 -11.68 -10.14 4.28
N ASN A 167 -12.45 -11.13 4.74
CA ASN A 167 -12.70 -12.34 3.95
C ASN A 167 -13.44 -12.02 2.66
N GLU A 168 -14.45 -11.15 2.70
CA GLU A 168 -15.20 -10.70 1.51
C GLU A 168 -14.28 -10.00 0.51
N ILE A 169 -13.35 -9.15 0.97
CA ILE A 169 -12.32 -8.51 0.12
C ILE A 169 -11.38 -9.56 -0.49
N LEU A 170 -10.87 -10.49 0.29
CA LEU A 170 -9.98 -11.55 -0.20
C LEU A 170 -10.69 -12.46 -1.22
N GLU A 171 -11.96 -12.81 -0.97
CA GLU A 171 -12.79 -13.56 -1.92
C GLU A 171 -12.98 -12.79 -3.25
N ALA A 172 -13.21 -11.48 -3.17
CA ALA A 172 -13.29 -10.63 -4.37
C ALA A 172 -11.98 -10.66 -5.18
N TYR A 173 -10.82 -10.63 -4.52
CA TYR A 173 -9.53 -10.78 -5.21
C TYR A 173 -9.40 -12.16 -5.89
N TYR A 174 -9.81 -13.24 -5.23
CA TYR A 174 -9.80 -14.58 -5.85
C TYR A 174 -10.74 -14.67 -7.07
N LEU A 175 -11.86 -13.95 -7.05
CA LEU A 175 -12.76 -13.84 -8.22
C LEU A 175 -12.08 -13.06 -9.35
N ASP A 176 -11.38 -11.97 -9.06
CA ASP A 176 -10.64 -11.22 -10.07
C ASP A 176 -9.51 -12.04 -10.69
N PHE A 177 -8.79 -12.84 -9.90
CA PHE A 177 -7.80 -13.79 -10.43
C PHE A 177 -8.42 -14.73 -11.46
N SER A 178 -9.69 -15.10 -11.28
CA SER A 178 -10.39 -16.06 -12.14
C SER A 178 -10.73 -15.52 -13.54
N LYS A 179 -10.55 -14.23 -13.79
CA LYS A 179 -10.74 -13.61 -15.12
C LYS A 179 -9.64 -13.96 -16.13
N HIS A 180 -8.55 -14.59 -15.69
CA HIS A 180 -7.39 -14.99 -16.52
C HIS A 180 -7.50 -16.42 -17.04
N THR A 181 -6.51 -16.83 -17.86
CA THR A 181 -6.38 -18.22 -18.30
C THR A 181 -6.18 -19.18 -17.12
N LYS A 182 -6.60 -20.44 -17.25
CA LYS A 182 -6.49 -21.45 -16.18
C LYS A 182 -5.06 -21.58 -15.61
N THR A 183 -4.05 -21.47 -16.46
CA THR A 183 -2.64 -21.56 -16.04
C THR A 183 -2.24 -20.32 -15.24
N MET A 184 -2.59 -19.14 -15.73
CA MET A 184 -2.29 -17.87 -15.07
C MET A 184 -2.98 -17.77 -13.70
N VAL A 185 -4.26 -18.11 -13.61
CA VAL A 185 -5.03 -18.17 -12.34
C VAL A 185 -4.30 -19.04 -11.31
N ARG A 186 -3.84 -20.23 -11.73
CA ARG A 186 -3.11 -21.13 -10.83
C ARG A 186 -1.81 -20.51 -10.34
N HIS A 187 -1.05 -19.86 -11.22
CA HIS A 187 0.21 -19.23 -10.85
C HIS A 187 0.00 -18.03 -9.93
N ILE A 188 -1.00 -17.16 -10.21
CA ILE A 188 -1.36 -16.03 -9.34
C ILE A 188 -1.71 -16.53 -7.94
N ARG A 189 -2.59 -17.52 -7.83
CA ARG A 189 -2.98 -18.10 -6.52
C ARG A 189 -1.77 -18.68 -5.78
N MET A 190 -0.91 -19.43 -6.46
CA MET A 190 0.27 -20.00 -5.83
C MET A 190 1.24 -18.93 -5.30
N VAL A 191 1.46 -17.84 -6.04
CA VAL A 191 2.25 -16.70 -5.56
C VAL A 191 1.56 -16.05 -4.35
N TRP A 192 0.27 -15.73 -4.47
CA TRP A 192 -0.53 -15.12 -3.42
C TRP A 192 -0.51 -15.92 -2.12
N ASP A 193 -0.83 -17.21 -2.19
CA ASP A 193 -0.87 -18.10 -1.03
C ASP A 193 0.51 -18.32 -0.38
N SER A 194 1.59 -18.05 -1.10
CA SER A 194 2.96 -18.14 -0.55
C SER A 194 3.36 -16.93 0.31
N ILE A 195 2.63 -15.81 0.26
CA ILE A 195 3.02 -14.56 0.94
C ILE A 195 3.27 -14.73 2.44
N PRO A 196 2.40 -15.39 3.23
CA PRO A 196 2.68 -15.62 4.64
C PRO A 196 4.01 -16.33 4.87
N ALA A 197 4.30 -17.39 4.09
CA ALA A 197 5.56 -18.13 4.19
C ALA A 197 6.80 -17.32 3.75
N GLN A 198 6.64 -16.40 2.79
CA GLN A 198 7.72 -15.48 2.37
C GLN A 198 8.07 -14.51 3.50
N LEU A 199 7.05 -13.93 4.16
CA LEU A 199 7.21 -12.94 5.23
C LEU A 199 7.64 -13.57 6.57
N ALA A 200 7.35 -14.84 6.79
CA ALA A 200 7.78 -15.58 7.98
C ALA A 200 9.29 -15.87 8.01
N LYS A 201 10.00 -15.73 6.88
CA LYS A 201 11.45 -15.97 6.84
C LYS A 201 12.22 -14.84 7.52
N GLU A 202 13.36 -15.21 8.11
CA GLU A 202 14.24 -14.26 8.78
C GLU A 202 14.71 -13.11 7.86
N ASN A 203 15.16 -13.45 6.63
CA ASN A 203 15.65 -12.45 5.67
C ASN A 203 14.60 -11.93 4.67
N LYS A 204 13.39 -12.46 4.71
CA LYS A 204 12.23 -12.07 3.86
C LYS A 204 12.49 -11.90 2.36
N LYS A 205 13.68 -12.25 1.86
CA LYS A 205 13.97 -12.28 0.42
C LYS A 205 12.99 -13.24 -0.28
N PHE A 206 12.36 -12.79 -1.37
CA PHE A 206 11.43 -13.61 -2.11
C PHE A 206 12.12 -14.83 -2.71
N PHE A 207 11.52 -15.98 -2.50
CA PHE A 207 12.09 -17.26 -2.94
C PHE A 207 11.05 -18.09 -3.68
N PHE A 208 11.24 -18.27 -4.97
CA PHE A 208 10.32 -19.02 -5.82
C PHE A 208 10.11 -20.48 -5.35
N GLY A 209 11.08 -21.05 -4.68
CA GLY A 209 10.97 -22.38 -4.08
C GLY A 209 9.88 -22.53 -3.01
N LEU A 210 9.46 -21.41 -2.37
CA LEU A 210 8.32 -21.39 -1.45
C LEU A 210 6.99 -21.31 -2.19
N VAL A 211 6.95 -20.78 -3.40
CA VAL A 211 5.75 -20.82 -4.24
C VAL A 211 5.46 -22.27 -4.66
N LYS A 212 6.53 -22.96 -5.10
CA LYS A 212 6.49 -24.38 -5.44
C LYS A 212 7.89 -24.98 -5.40
N LYS A 213 8.05 -26.17 -4.80
CA LYS A 213 9.34 -26.88 -4.82
C LYS A 213 9.87 -27.06 -6.24
N GLY A 214 11.08 -26.57 -6.50
CA GLY A 214 11.70 -26.59 -7.83
C GLY A 214 11.21 -25.52 -8.79
N ALA A 215 10.42 -24.54 -8.34
CA ALA A 215 9.96 -23.43 -9.17
C ALA A 215 11.14 -22.56 -9.65
N ARG A 216 11.04 -22.13 -10.93
CA ARG A 216 11.96 -21.16 -11.53
C ARG A 216 11.25 -19.81 -11.68
N ALA A 217 11.99 -18.72 -11.61
CA ALA A 217 11.47 -17.36 -11.76
C ALA A 217 10.58 -17.21 -12.99
N ALA A 218 11.04 -17.63 -14.15
CA ALA A 218 10.34 -17.52 -15.42
C ALA A 218 8.92 -18.16 -15.45
N GLN A 219 8.60 -19.06 -14.50
CA GLN A 219 7.28 -19.68 -14.44
C GLN A 219 6.23 -18.81 -13.73
N PHE A 220 6.68 -17.93 -12.84
CA PHE A 220 5.81 -17.18 -11.93
C PHE A 220 5.96 -15.67 -12.06
N GLU A 221 6.91 -15.22 -12.91
CA GLU A 221 7.24 -13.80 -13.07
C GLU A 221 6.03 -12.99 -13.58
N GLU A 222 5.31 -13.51 -14.57
CA GLU A 222 4.10 -12.88 -15.09
C GLU A 222 3.00 -12.75 -14.02
N ALA A 223 2.78 -13.82 -13.24
CA ALA A 223 1.81 -13.84 -12.16
C ALA A 223 2.19 -12.88 -11.02
N LEU A 224 3.48 -12.84 -10.69
CA LEU A 224 3.99 -11.89 -9.70
C LEU A 224 3.85 -10.45 -10.19
N GLN A 225 4.22 -10.20 -11.47
CA GLN A 225 4.09 -8.86 -12.05
C GLN A 225 2.64 -8.39 -12.06
N TRP A 226 1.71 -9.28 -12.42
CA TRP A 226 0.29 -8.95 -12.38
C TRP A 226 -0.18 -8.52 -10.97
N LEU A 227 0.21 -9.26 -9.91
CA LEU A 227 -0.13 -8.90 -8.53
C LEU A 227 0.47 -7.55 -8.10
N LEU A 228 1.66 -7.21 -8.59
CA LEU A 228 2.32 -5.93 -8.36
C LEU A 228 1.60 -4.79 -9.09
N ASP A 229 1.24 -5.00 -10.36
CA ASP A 229 0.55 -4.01 -11.20
C ASP A 229 -0.89 -3.78 -10.72
N ALA A 230 -1.54 -4.83 -10.20
CA ALA A 230 -2.82 -4.75 -9.50
C ALA A 230 -2.73 -3.97 -8.17
N GLY A 231 -1.51 -3.68 -7.69
CA GLY A 231 -1.30 -2.98 -6.43
C GLY A 231 -1.58 -3.82 -5.18
N LEU A 232 -1.76 -5.13 -5.34
CA LEU A 232 -2.01 -6.06 -4.24
C LEU A 232 -0.75 -6.40 -3.46
N LEU A 233 0.41 -6.31 -4.12
CA LEU A 233 1.73 -6.52 -3.54
C LEU A 233 2.62 -5.29 -3.73
N ILE A 234 3.55 -5.11 -2.82
CA ILE A 234 4.58 -4.08 -2.87
C ILE A 234 5.93 -4.78 -2.97
N ARG A 235 6.69 -4.46 -4.02
CA ARG A 235 8.04 -4.98 -4.23
C ARG A 235 9.08 -4.00 -3.71
N VAL A 236 10.01 -4.49 -2.90
CA VAL A 236 11.16 -3.75 -2.39
C VAL A 236 12.43 -4.42 -2.93
N ASN A 237 13.11 -3.74 -3.85
CA ASN A 237 14.34 -4.27 -4.45
C ASN A 237 15.53 -4.07 -3.52
N ARG A 238 16.53 -4.96 -3.63
CA ARG A 238 17.83 -4.77 -2.99
C ARG A 238 18.54 -3.56 -3.58
N CYS A 239 19.27 -2.85 -2.73
CA CYS A 239 20.19 -1.79 -3.16
C CYS A 239 21.57 -2.10 -2.59
N ASN A 240 22.58 -2.11 -3.45
CA ASN A 240 23.93 -2.53 -3.08
C ASN A 240 24.76 -1.42 -2.45
N VAL A 241 24.42 -0.14 -2.75
CA VAL A 241 25.15 1.03 -2.23
C VAL A 241 24.16 2.12 -1.84
N PRO A 242 24.18 2.63 -0.58
CA PRO A 242 23.20 3.62 -0.10
C PRO A 242 23.58 5.07 -0.54
N ARG A 243 23.71 5.29 -1.84
CA ARG A 243 23.97 6.61 -2.43
C ARG A 243 22.81 7.07 -3.31
N GLN A 244 22.54 8.35 -3.32
CA GLN A 244 21.56 8.96 -4.21
C GLN A 244 22.07 9.01 -5.67
N PRO A 245 21.20 8.75 -6.66
CA PRO A 245 19.87 8.18 -6.51
C PRO A 245 19.94 6.65 -6.32
N LEU A 246 19.22 6.12 -5.32
CA LEU A 246 19.24 4.70 -4.97
C LEU A 246 18.93 3.77 -6.15
N LYS A 247 18.11 4.23 -7.10
CA LYS A 247 17.71 3.48 -8.29
C LYS A 247 18.90 3.03 -9.15
N PHE A 248 20.02 3.77 -9.17
CA PHE A 248 21.22 3.37 -9.92
C PHE A 248 21.95 2.17 -9.31
N TYR A 249 21.75 1.93 -8.03
CA TYR A 249 22.40 0.86 -7.27
C TYR A 249 21.43 -0.28 -6.96
N ALA A 250 20.23 -0.25 -7.54
CA ALA A 250 19.22 -1.27 -7.35
C ALA A 250 19.59 -2.58 -8.04
N ASP A 251 19.41 -3.68 -7.33
CA ASP A 251 19.56 -5.03 -7.85
C ASP A 251 18.17 -5.68 -7.97
N SER A 252 17.68 -5.80 -9.19
CA SER A 252 16.37 -6.38 -9.47
C SER A 252 16.31 -7.91 -9.28
N SER A 253 17.47 -8.59 -9.17
CA SER A 253 17.53 -10.04 -8.97
C SER A 253 17.20 -10.47 -7.55
N ALA A 254 17.26 -9.53 -6.60
CA ALA A 254 16.96 -9.76 -5.20
C ALA A 254 15.93 -8.74 -4.71
N PHE A 255 14.80 -9.24 -4.19
CA PHE A 255 13.72 -8.39 -3.73
C PHE A 255 12.94 -9.05 -2.60
N LYS A 256 12.24 -8.23 -1.82
CA LYS A 256 11.23 -8.62 -0.84
C LYS A 256 9.85 -8.27 -1.37
N ILE A 257 8.83 -8.96 -0.87
CA ILE A 257 7.43 -8.69 -1.19
C ILE A 257 6.65 -8.50 0.10
N TYR A 258 5.80 -7.48 0.09
CA TYR A 258 4.88 -7.15 1.18
C TYR A 258 3.47 -7.03 0.64
N LEU A 259 2.48 -7.22 1.51
CA LEU A 259 1.08 -7.04 1.17
C LEU A 259 0.70 -5.55 1.22
N LEU A 260 -0.28 -5.14 0.41
CA LEU A 260 -0.75 -3.76 0.37
C LEU A 260 -1.31 -3.26 1.72
N ASP A 261 -1.81 -4.18 2.57
CA ASP A 261 -2.51 -3.85 3.81
C ASP A 261 -2.21 -4.85 4.92
N CYS A 262 -1.92 -4.34 6.13
CA CYS A 262 -1.58 -5.18 7.28
C CYS A 262 -2.78 -5.93 7.87
N GLY A 263 -4.01 -5.42 7.78
CA GLY A 263 -5.22 -6.12 8.23
C GLY A 263 -5.57 -7.30 7.32
N LEU A 264 -5.43 -7.12 6.00
CA LEU A 264 -5.55 -8.23 5.06
C LEU A 264 -4.44 -9.27 5.24
N LEU A 265 -3.20 -8.83 5.57
CA LEU A 265 -2.11 -9.74 5.93
C LEU A 265 -2.47 -10.58 7.15
N ALA A 266 -3.02 -9.96 8.20
CA ALA A 266 -3.47 -10.66 9.39
C ALA A 266 -4.52 -11.73 9.08
N THR A 267 -5.41 -11.45 8.14
CA THR A 267 -6.44 -12.39 7.69
C THR A 267 -5.86 -13.51 6.85
N LEU A 268 -4.97 -13.19 5.91
CA LEU A 268 -4.30 -14.17 5.06
C LEU A 268 -3.40 -15.13 5.86
N CYS A 269 -2.82 -14.64 6.98
CA CYS A 269 -2.05 -15.44 7.93
C CYS A 269 -2.92 -16.21 8.94
N GLU A 270 -4.25 -16.12 8.86
CA GLU A 270 -5.19 -16.75 9.80
C GLU A 270 -4.91 -16.39 11.27
N THR A 271 -4.37 -15.20 11.51
CA THR A 271 -4.01 -14.74 12.85
C THR A 271 -5.27 -14.46 13.69
N GLU A 272 -5.31 -14.98 14.90
CA GLU A 272 -6.46 -14.73 15.79
C GLU A 272 -6.52 -13.24 16.21
N PRO A 273 -7.72 -12.62 16.18
CA PRO A 273 -7.87 -11.21 16.55
C PRO A 273 -7.34 -10.88 17.95
N VAL A 274 -7.55 -11.77 18.91
CA VAL A 274 -7.12 -11.59 20.30
C VAL A 274 -5.60 -11.49 20.41
N ASP A 275 -4.85 -12.20 19.58
CA ASP A 275 -3.39 -12.20 19.61
C ASP A 275 -2.83 -10.85 19.20
N ILE A 276 -3.39 -10.23 18.18
CA ILE A 276 -2.95 -8.91 17.69
C ILE A 276 -3.41 -7.82 18.67
N LEU A 277 -4.68 -7.81 19.04
CA LEU A 277 -5.28 -6.74 19.85
C LEU A 277 -4.71 -6.69 21.27
N LEU A 278 -4.44 -7.84 21.88
CA LEU A 278 -3.84 -7.93 23.22
C LEU A 278 -2.31 -8.05 23.20
N GLY A 279 -1.70 -8.28 22.04
CA GLY A 279 -0.26 -8.46 21.92
C GLY A 279 0.23 -9.72 22.63
N SER A 280 -0.44 -10.86 22.43
CA SER A 280 -0.10 -12.13 23.04
C SER A 280 1.30 -12.63 22.65
N LYS A 281 1.80 -13.66 23.38
CA LYS A 281 3.07 -14.29 23.05
C LYS A 281 3.10 -14.91 21.64
N ALA A 282 1.96 -15.43 21.16
CA ALA A 282 1.84 -15.97 19.80
C ALA A 282 2.06 -14.89 18.74
N PHE A 283 1.56 -13.66 18.97
CA PHE A 283 1.79 -12.54 18.06
C PHE A 283 3.25 -12.07 18.05
N VAL A 284 3.98 -12.22 19.14
CA VAL A 284 5.40 -11.78 19.25
C VAL A 284 6.27 -12.45 18.18
N GLU A 285 6.02 -13.71 17.84
CA GLU A 285 6.78 -14.46 16.84
C GLU A 285 6.64 -13.86 15.42
N PHE A 286 5.46 -13.35 15.07
CA PHE A 286 5.18 -12.79 13.74
C PHE A 286 5.21 -11.26 13.70
N LYS A 287 5.31 -10.61 14.83
CA LYS A 287 5.22 -9.17 15.01
C LYS A 287 6.20 -8.37 14.14
N GLY A 288 7.40 -8.92 13.89
CA GLY A 288 8.40 -8.29 13.02
C GLY A 288 7.93 -8.14 11.57
N ALA A 289 7.30 -9.17 11.00
CA ALA A 289 6.76 -9.12 9.63
C ALA A 289 5.63 -8.10 9.51
N PHE A 290 4.74 -8.02 10.51
CA PHE A 290 3.65 -7.05 10.55
C PHE A 290 4.16 -5.61 10.68
N ALA A 291 5.16 -5.38 11.55
CA ALA A 291 5.74 -4.06 11.73
C ALA A 291 6.44 -3.55 10.47
N GLU A 292 7.21 -4.40 9.78
CA GLU A 292 7.80 -4.02 8.49
C GLU A 292 6.75 -3.77 7.42
N ASN A 293 5.72 -4.63 7.31
CA ASN A 293 4.63 -4.42 6.36
C ASN A 293 3.89 -3.10 6.64
N PHE A 294 3.61 -2.81 7.91
CA PHE A 294 3.00 -1.55 8.33
C PHE A 294 3.87 -0.34 7.93
N VAL A 295 5.16 -0.35 8.29
CA VAL A 295 6.06 0.77 7.95
C VAL A 295 6.08 0.99 6.44
N LEU A 296 6.24 -0.07 5.66
CA LEU A 296 6.25 0.04 4.20
C LEU A 296 4.91 0.55 3.65
N GLN A 297 3.78 0.10 4.19
CA GLN A 297 2.45 0.60 3.82
C GLN A 297 2.34 2.11 4.04
N GLN A 298 2.77 2.61 5.22
CA GLN A 298 2.77 4.05 5.51
C GLN A 298 3.71 4.82 4.55
N LEU A 299 4.93 4.34 4.35
CA LEU A 299 5.90 4.95 3.44
C LEU A 299 5.39 5.02 1.99
N THR A 300 4.79 3.93 1.51
CA THR A 300 4.28 3.84 0.13
C THR A 300 3.14 4.83 -0.13
N ALA A 301 2.31 5.10 0.87
CA ALA A 301 1.22 6.07 0.75
C ALA A 301 1.70 7.53 0.72
N LYS A 302 2.86 7.84 1.31
CA LYS A 302 3.37 9.22 1.46
C LYS A 302 4.50 9.56 0.50
N MET A 303 5.33 8.59 0.13
CA MET A 303 6.56 8.87 -0.60
C MET A 303 6.40 8.76 -2.11
N SER A 304 6.99 9.69 -2.83
CA SER A 304 7.06 9.65 -4.30
C SER A 304 8.19 8.74 -4.83
N HIS A 305 9.14 8.35 -3.99
CA HIS A 305 10.28 7.53 -4.37
C HIS A 305 10.12 6.09 -3.91
N SER A 306 10.68 5.17 -4.68
CA SER A 306 10.71 3.75 -4.30
C SER A 306 11.55 3.53 -3.05
N VAL A 307 11.10 2.62 -2.19
CA VAL A 307 11.83 2.14 -1.03
C VAL A 307 12.67 0.94 -1.45
N TYR A 308 13.87 0.81 -0.90
CA TYR A 308 14.80 -0.30 -1.14
C TYR A 308 15.15 -0.97 0.19
N TYR A 309 15.85 -2.10 0.15
CA TYR A 309 16.48 -2.70 1.31
C TYR A 309 17.94 -3.01 1.03
N TYR A 310 18.73 -3.24 2.06
CA TYR A 310 20.12 -3.69 1.92
C TYR A 310 20.29 -5.07 2.53
N SER A 311 21.04 -5.93 1.85
CA SER A 311 21.54 -7.17 2.41
C SER A 311 22.89 -7.49 1.80
N LYS A 312 23.83 -7.95 2.64
CA LYS A 312 25.15 -8.38 2.20
C LYS A 312 25.12 -9.86 1.82
N ASP A 313 25.70 -10.18 0.67
CA ASP A 313 25.78 -11.57 0.23
C ASP A 313 26.61 -12.41 1.22
N ASN A 314 26.16 -13.64 1.47
CA ASN A 314 26.79 -14.58 2.42
C ASN A 314 26.94 -14.06 3.86
N SER A 315 26.07 -13.17 4.29
CA SER A 315 26.06 -12.54 5.60
C SER A 315 24.64 -12.46 6.15
N THR A 316 24.50 -12.32 7.47
CA THR A 316 23.23 -12.01 8.14
C THR A 316 23.02 -10.49 8.25
N GLN A 317 23.93 -9.69 7.68
CA GLN A 317 23.79 -8.23 7.71
C GLN A 317 22.69 -7.77 6.76
N GLU A 318 21.69 -7.11 7.31
CA GLU A 318 20.55 -6.58 6.60
C GLU A 318 20.10 -5.25 7.21
N VAL A 319 19.62 -4.34 6.36
CA VAL A 319 18.89 -3.12 6.74
C VAL A 319 17.52 -3.21 6.10
N ASP A 320 16.47 -3.11 6.91
CA ASP A 320 15.09 -3.41 6.48
C ASP A 320 14.64 -2.51 5.33
N PHE A 321 14.93 -1.20 5.42
CA PHE A 321 14.66 -0.26 4.35
C PHE A 321 15.77 0.76 4.16
N LEU A 322 15.96 1.17 2.90
CA LEU A 322 16.71 2.36 2.51
C LEU A 322 15.72 3.34 1.87
N VAL A 323 15.55 4.48 2.51
CA VAL A 323 14.60 5.51 2.11
C VAL A 323 15.39 6.70 1.56
N GLN A 324 15.07 7.11 0.34
CA GLN A 324 15.67 8.31 -0.27
C GLN A 324 14.74 9.50 -0.03
N THR A 325 15.26 10.53 0.62
CA THR A 325 14.63 11.86 0.70
C THR A 325 15.28 12.80 -0.33
N SER A 326 14.83 14.04 -0.41
CA SER A 326 15.48 15.07 -1.23
C SER A 326 16.91 15.37 -0.79
N GLU A 327 17.22 15.17 0.49
CA GLU A 327 18.49 15.58 1.09
C GLU A 327 19.47 14.43 1.28
N ARG A 328 18.97 13.24 1.64
CA ARG A 328 19.82 12.12 2.06
C ARG A 328 19.18 10.76 1.86
N VAL A 329 20.01 9.73 1.98
CA VAL A 329 19.55 8.34 2.18
C VAL A 329 19.45 8.08 3.67
N VAL A 330 18.31 7.53 4.10
CA VAL A 330 18.05 7.14 5.49
C VAL A 330 17.97 5.62 5.55
N PRO A 331 18.94 4.94 6.18
CA PRO A 331 18.83 3.51 6.49
C PRO A 331 17.90 3.32 7.67
N VAL A 332 16.90 2.46 7.49
CA VAL A 332 15.80 2.24 8.42
C VAL A 332 15.81 0.81 8.92
N GLU A 333 15.74 0.63 10.23
CA GLU A 333 15.52 -0.63 10.92
C GLU A 333 14.14 -0.62 11.59
N VAL A 334 13.42 -1.72 11.49
CA VAL A 334 12.11 -1.88 12.12
C VAL A 334 12.19 -2.93 13.21
N LYS A 335 11.85 -2.56 14.43
CA LYS A 335 11.85 -3.46 15.60
C LYS A 335 10.49 -3.43 16.30
N ALA A 336 9.81 -4.56 16.24
CA ALA A 336 8.54 -4.75 16.93
C ALA A 336 8.68 -5.09 18.42
N GLU A 337 9.89 -5.36 18.88
CA GLU A 337 10.21 -5.78 20.26
C GLU A 337 10.73 -4.62 21.12
N GLU A 338 10.75 -4.86 22.43
CA GLU A 338 11.33 -3.92 23.39
C GLU A 338 12.88 -3.99 23.41
N ASN A 339 13.47 -5.11 23.02
CA ASN A 339 14.93 -5.24 22.96
C ASN A 339 15.47 -4.68 21.64
N VAL A 340 15.97 -3.49 21.72
CA VAL A 340 16.33 -2.65 20.57
C VAL A 340 17.86 -2.61 20.33
N LYS A 341 18.48 -3.77 20.13
CA LYS A 341 19.85 -3.81 19.64
C LYS A 341 19.85 -3.67 18.12
N SER A 342 20.49 -2.63 17.58
CA SER A 342 20.60 -2.33 16.16
C SER A 342 21.99 -2.66 15.61
N LYS A 343 22.45 -3.90 15.81
CA LYS A 343 23.81 -4.32 15.44
C LYS A 343 24.01 -4.21 13.91
N SER A 344 23.08 -4.73 13.11
CA SER A 344 23.19 -4.67 11.64
C SER A 344 23.22 -3.22 11.14
N LEU A 345 22.33 -2.36 11.65
CA LEU A 345 22.31 -0.94 11.29
C LEU A 345 23.59 -0.23 11.73
N SER A 346 24.11 -0.52 12.92
CA SER A 346 25.37 0.04 13.40
C SER A 346 26.56 -0.37 12.53
N THR A 347 26.69 -1.65 12.20
CA THR A 347 27.75 -2.14 11.31
C THR A 347 27.62 -1.51 9.92
N PHE A 348 26.40 -1.40 9.38
CA PHE A 348 26.16 -0.77 8.10
C PHE A 348 26.63 0.70 8.06
N ILE A 349 26.29 1.49 9.08
CA ILE A 349 26.60 2.93 9.12
C ILE A 349 28.04 3.20 9.51
N ASN A 350 28.53 2.54 10.57
CA ASN A 350 29.78 2.93 11.24
C ASN A 350 31.01 2.17 10.72
N GLU A 351 30.81 1.06 9.99
CA GLU A 351 31.90 0.22 9.49
C GLU A 351 31.85 0.15 7.95
N GLU A 352 30.76 -0.30 7.35
CA GLU A 352 30.68 -0.62 5.91
C GLU A 352 30.56 0.61 5.02
N PHE A 353 29.75 1.58 5.42
CA PHE A 353 29.52 2.83 4.69
C PHE A 353 29.86 4.09 5.51
N LYS A 354 30.88 3.97 6.35
CA LYS A 354 31.31 5.04 7.26
C LYS A 354 31.61 6.35 6.55
N GLU A 355 32.16 6.28 5.33
CA GLU A 355 32.51 7.45 4.54
C GLU A 355 31.29 8.27 4.07
N LEU A 356 30.08 7.68 4.12
CA LEU A 356 28.85 8.37 3.70
C LEU A 356 28.20 9.18 4.82
N ASN A 357 28.70 9.09 6.05
CA ASN A 357 28.18 9.81 7.23
C ASN A 357 26.66 9.71 7.37
N LEU A 358 26.11 8.50 7.18
CA LEU A 358 24.66 8.25 7.26
C LEU A 358 24.19 8.36 8.72
N LYS A 359 23.00 8.91 8.93
CA LYS A 359 22.29 8.83 10.22
C LYS A 359 21.18 7.78 10.10
N GLY A 360 21.19 6.80 11.00
CA GLY A 360 20.21 5.73 11.04
C GLY A 360 18.86 6.17 11.59
N LEU A 361 17.84 5.44 11.21
CA LEU A 361 16.51 5.54 11.78
C LEU A 361 16.04 4.17 12.24
N ARG A 362 15.49 4.09 13.44
CA ARG A 362 14.84 2.89 13.94
C ARG A 362 13.41 3.20 14.31
N PHE A 363 12.48 2.49 13.69
CA PHE A 363 11.10 2.45 14.16
C PHE A 363 10.93 1.32 15.17
N SER A 364 10.45 1.62 16.36
CA SER A 364 10.22 0.62 17.40
C SER A 364 9.04 0.97 18.32
N MET A 365 8.70 0.06 19.22
CA MET A 365 7.68 0.31 20.26
C MET A 365 8.19 1.19 21.40
N LYS A 366 9.43 1.70 21.33
CA LYS A 366 10.00 2.61 22.35
C LYS A 366 9.73 4.06 21.99
N PRO A 367 9.63 4.95 23.00
CA PRO A 367 9.57 6.39 22.79
C PRO A 367 10.75 6.94 21.98
N TYR A 368 10.61 8.17 21.49
CA TYR A 368 11.67 8.86 20.76
C TYR A 368 12.95 9.00 21.61
N ILE A 369 14.09 8.67 20.99
CA ILE A 369 15.43 8.86 21.57
C ILE A 369 16.40 9.19 20.43
N ASP A 370 17.11 10.30 20.50
CA ASP A 370 18.26 10.57 19.63
C ASP A 370 19.54 10.04 20.27
N GLN A 371 20.21 9.12 19.58
CA GLN A 371 21.49 8.50 20.00
C GLN A 371 22.68 9.08 19.24
N GLY A 372 22.51 10.20 18.52
CA GLY A 372 23.53 10.83 17.68
C GLY A 372 23.68 10.17 16.32
N TRP A 373 24.14 8.92 16.25
CA TRP A 373 24.31 8.17 15.00
C TRP A 373 22.99 7.60 14.46
N MET A 374 21.95 7.51 15.31
CA MET A 374 20.65 6.94 15.00
C MET A 374 19.57 7.61 15.85
N GLU A 375 18.40 7.79 15.25
CA GLU A 375 17.17 8.16 15.96
C GLU A 375 16.28 6.94 16.14
N ASN A 376 15.70 6.77 17.34
CA ASN A 376 14.60 5.87 17.58
C ASN A 376 13.30 6.66 17.57
N VAL A 377 12.41 6.30 16.68
CA VAL A 377 11.09 6.92 16.53
C VAL A 377 10.03 5.88 16.85
N PRO A 378 8.96 6.23 17.60
CA PRO A 378 7.86 5.31 17.84
C PRO A 378 7.27 4.80 16.53
N LEU A 379 6.96 3.51 16.47
CA LEU A 379 6.47 2.84 15.27
C LEU A 379 5.21 3.51 14.70
N TYR A 380 4.31 3.97 15.56
CA TYR A 380 3.08 4.66 15.17
C TYR A 380 3.29 6.06 14.55
N ALA A 381 4.51 6.58 14.58
CA ALA A 381 4.88 7.84 13.93
C ALA A 381 5.60 7.65 12.58
N ALA A 382 5.64 6.42 12.04
CA ALA A 382 6.36 6.13 10.80
C ALA A 382 5.88 6.96 9.61
N GLU A 383 4.57 7.21 9.51
CA GLU A 383 3.98 8.07 8.48
C GLU A 383 4.48 9.52 8.59
N ALA A 384 4.43 10.09 9.79
CA ALA A 384 4.73 11.49 10.05
C ALA A 384 6.22 11.83 9.88
N TYR A 385 7.11 10.89 10.11
CA TYR A 385 8.55 11.14 10.03
C TYR A 385 9.05 11.47 8.62
N PHE A 386 8.38 10.95 7.60
CA PHE A 386 8.72 11.17 6.19
C PHE A 386 7.68 12.01 5.42
N GLY A 387 6.62 12.47 6.10
CA GLY A 387 5.52 13.23 5.53
C GLY A 387 5.79 14.71 5.31
#